data_a24edfd5da8e96eaf7fe4c80ed424898
#
_entry.id   a24edfd5da8e96eaf7fe4c80ed424898
#
_cell.length_a   1.000
_cell.length_b   1.000
_cell.length_c   1.000
_cell.angle_alpha   90.00
_cell.angle_beta   90.00
_cell.angle_gamma   90.00
#
_symmetry.space_group_name_H-M   'P 1'
#
loop_
_entity.id
_entity.type
_entity.pdbx_description
1 polymer ?
#
loop_
_entity_poly.entity_id
_entity_poly.type
_entity_poly.pdbx_seq_one_letter_code
_entity_poly.pdbx_strand_id
1 'polypeptide(L)'
;MMSDDPSSLLQETLDALEDGVIRFDGELRLLAWNRSLVRIMGFPPDLMRTGTPFLALVEFNVARGEHGPGERRLIVSQRLASLADSYARRRPDGTLIRVRSTVMADGGIVKVFTKVAEGRGGDEMAPALSGREREVLLWAAQGKTAWETAAIRGISPKTVEFHLGNCGRKLGATSKAQTILAAARKGLLPL
;
A
#
# COMPACT_ATOMS: atom_id res chain seq x y z
N MET A 1 35.64 -11.85 21.11
CA MET A 1 35.13 -12.95 20.28
C MET A 1 33.70 -12.60 20.01
N MET A 2 33.45 -11.81 18.95
CA MET A 2 32.09 -11.41 18.54
C MET A 2 31.42 -12.66 17.96
N SER A 3 30.32 -13.06 18.55
CA SER A 3 29.49 -14.13 18.01
C SER A 3 28.89 -13.64 16.69
N ASP A 4 29.43 -14.12 15.57
CA ASP A 4 28.81 -13.97 14.25
C ASP A 4 27.52 -14.83 14.20
N ASP A 5 26.51 -14.47 14.99
CA ASP A 5 25.18 -15.05 14.84
C ASP A 5 24.59 -14.53 13.53
N PRO A 6 24.27 -15.40 12.57
CA PRO A 6 23.71 -15.02 11.29
C PRO A 6 22.46 -14.13 11.42
N SER A 7 21.70 -14.28 12.49
CA SER A 7 20.52 -13.46 12.80
C SER A 7 20.90 -12.02 13.13
N SER A 8 22.00 -11.83 13.89
CA SER A 8 22.52 -10.51 14.25
C SER A 8 23.04 -9.78 12.99
N LEU A 9 23.82 -10.45 12.16
CA LEU A 9 24.35 -9.89 10.92
C LEU A 9 23.22 -9.48 9.95
N LEU A 10 22.18 -10.31 9.83
CA LEU A 10 21.02 -10.01 9.01
C LEU A 10 20.27 -8.77 9.54
N GLN A 11 20.09 -8.69 10.86
CA GLN A 11 19.44 -7.52 11.48
C GLN A 11 20.26 -6.25 11.29
N GLU A 12 21.58 -6.30 11.47
CA GLU A 12 22.46 -5.16 11.21
C GLU A 12 22.39 -4.71 9.74
N THR A 13 22.36 -5.66 8.82
CA THR A 13 22.21 -5.38 7.38
C THR A 13 20.87 -4.70 7.08
N LEU A 14 19.76 -5.19 7.67
CA LEU A 14 18.46 -4.56 7.52
C LEU A 14 18.42 -3.15 8.11
N ASP A 15 19.08 -2.94 9.24
CA ASP A 15 19.15 -1.65 9.95
C ASP A 15 20.02 -0.62 9.20
N ALA A 16 20.94 -1.06 8.35
CA ALA A 16 21.73 -0.19 7.48
C ALA A 16 20.93 0.37 6.28
N LEU A 17 19.77 -0.20 5.96
CA LEU A 17 18.92 0.29 4.88
C LEU A 17 18.23 1.60 5.29
N GLU A 18 18.17 2.56 4.36
CA GLU A 18 17.41 3.80 4.54
C GLU A 18 15.90 3.57 4.43
N ASP A 19 15.49 2.60 3.61
CA ASP A 19 14.09 2.18 3.47
C ASP A 19 13.61 1.45 4.73
N GLY A 20 12.37 1.70 5.10
CA GLY A 20 11.70 0.94 6.16
C GLY A 20 11.26 -0.42 5.66
N VAL A 21 11.68 -1.49 6.31
CA VAL A 21 11.31 -2.87 5.97
C VAL A 21 10.51 -3.48 7.10
N ILE A 22 9.43 -4.20 6.76
CA ILE A 22 8.61 -4.97 7.69
C ILE A 22 8.18 -6.28 7.05
N ARG A 23 8.21 -7.37 7.82
CA ARG A 23 7.76 -8.70 7.42
C ARG A 23 6.67 -9.21 8.34
N PHE A 24 5.64 -9.79 7.74
CA PHE A 24 4.58 -10.53 8.40
C PHE A 24 4.59 -11.99 7.93
N ASP A 25 4.15 -12.90 8.79
CA ASP A 25 3.86 -14.30 8.43
C ASP A 25 2.55 -14.42 7.65
N GLY A 26 2.16 -15.67 7.32
CA GLY A 26 0.91 -15.97 6.61
C GLY A 26 -0.36 -15.68 7.43
N GLU A 27 -0.25 -15.56 8.76
CA GLU A 27 -1.34 -15.14 9.65
C GLU A 27 -1.36 -13.62 9.91
N LEU A 28 -0.53 -12.86 9.18
CA LEU A 28 -0.37 -11.42 9.30
C LEU A 28 0.13 -10.97 10.68
N ARG A 29 1.00 -11.75 11.30
CA ARG A 29 1.69 -11.38 12.51
C ARG A 29 3.10 -10.89 12.19
N LEU A 30 3.52 -9.85 12.88
CA LEU A 30 4.82 -9.22 12.72
C LEU A 30 5.95 -10.20 13.05
N LEU A 31 6.87 -10.41 12.11
CA LEU A 31 8.06 -11.26 12.30
C LEU A 31 9.34 -10.44 12.46
N ALA A 32 9.53 -9.45 11.58
CA ALA A 32 10.77 -8.68 11.53
C ALA A 32 10.53 -7.26 11.00
N TRP A 33 11.38 -6.35 11.39
CA TRP A 33 11.40 -4.97 10.91
C TRP A 33 12.80 -4.38 11.12
N ASN A 34 13.06 -3.24 10.48
CA ASN A 34 14.30 -2.49 10.69
C ASN A 34 14.07 -1.15 11.41
N ARG A 35 15.15 -0.53 11.87
CA ARG A 35 15.11 0.78 12.55
C ARG A 35 14.53 1.89 11.66
N SER A 36 14.81 1.84 10.37
CA SER A 36 14.31 2.82 9.41
C SER A 36 12.79 2.82 9.33
N LEU A 37 12.13 1.66 9.41
CA LEU A 37 10.68 1.59 9.49
C LEU A 37 10.12 2.37 10.69
N VAL A 38 10.70 2.14 11.87
CA VAL A 38 10.26 2.82 13.11
C VAL A 38 10.43 4.33 12.96
N ARG A 39 11.56 4.78 12.44
CA ARG A 39 11.85 6.19 12.18
C ARG A 39 10.90 6.82 11.17
N ILE A 40 10.62 6.12 10.05
CA ILE A 40 9.75 6.61 8.97
C ILE A 40 8.29 6.64 9.45
N MET A 41 7.83 5.57 10.09
CA MET A 41 6.41 5.40 10.42
C MET A 41 6.04 5.90 11.81
N GLY A 42 7.01 6.10 12.71
CA GLY A 42 6.76 6.54 14.07
C GLY A 42 5.93 5.55 14.89
N PHE A 43 6.13 4.24 14.66
CA PHE A 43 5.46 3.22 15.45
C PHE A 43 6.02 3.20 16.89
N PRO A 44 5.15 3.12 17.91
CA PRO A 44 5.59 3.01 19.29
C PRO A 44 6.17 1.62 19.58
N PRO A 45 7.08 1.50 20.58
CA PRO A 45 7.72 0.22 20.90
C PRO A 45 6.76 -0.93 21.19
N ASP A 46 5.60 -0.63 21.75
CA ASP A 46 4.58 -1.64 22.08
C ASP A 46 3.97 -2.31 20.85
N LEU A 47 3.92 -1.64 19.72
CA LEU A 47 3.49 -2.20 18.46
C LEU A 47 4.61 -2.93 17.70
N MET A 48 5.87 -2.66 18.05
CA MET A 48 7.03 -3.24 17.37
C MET A 48 7.55 -4.46 18.17
N ARG A 49 6.69 -5.49 18.26
CA ARG A 49 6.99 -6.78 18.90
C ARG A 49 6.61 -7.91 17.96
N THR A 50 7.43 -8.95 17.92
CA THR A 50 7.10 -10.18 17.19
C THR A 50 5.73 -10.70 17.63
N GLY A 51 4.91 -11.12 16.66
CA GLY A 51 3.54 -11.56 16.89
C GLY A 51 2.48 -10.45 16.88
N THR A 52 2.87 -9.17 16.83
CA THR A 52 1.89 -8.07 16.72
C THR A 52 1.05 -8.22 15.45
N PRO A 53 -0.29 -8.22 15.54
CA PRO A 53 -1.14 -8.33 14.37
C PRO A 53 -0.98 -7.12 13.42
N PHE A 54 -0.96 -7.36 12.11
CA PHE A 54 -0.98 -6.29 11.09
C PHE A 54 -2.10 -5.28 11.33
N LEU A 55 -3.26 -5.77 11.76
CA LEU A 55 -4.42 -4.94 12.07
C LEU A 55 -4.10 -3.85 13.10
N ALA A 56 -3.35 -4.16 14.15
CA ALA A 56 -2.98 -3.18 15.17
C ALA A 56 -2.17 -2.01 14.59
N LEU A 57 -1.24 -2.30 13.66
CA LEU A 57 -0.47 -1.28 12.96
C LEU A 57 -1.34 -0.43 12.02
N VAL A 58 -2.30 -1.06 11.34
CA VAL A 58 -3.28 -0.34 10.50
C VAL A 58 -4.15 0.58 11.35
N GLU A 59 -4.70 0.07 12.45
CA GLU A 59 -5.55 0.85 13.37
C GLU A 59 -4.81 2.04 13.97
N PHE A 60 -3.56 1.86 14.37
CA PHE A 60 -2.70 2.94 14.84
C PHE A 60 -2.51 4.01 13.77
N ASN A 61 -2.26 3.62 12.52
CA ASN A 61 -2.12 4.55 11.40
C ASN A 61 -3.44 5.28 11.08
N VAL A 62 -4.57 4.58 11.13
CA VAL A 62 -5.90 5.19 10.93
C VAL A 62 -6.19 6.23 12.02
N ALA A 63 -5.89 5.92 13.27
CA ALA A 63 -6.08 6.84 14.39
C ALA A 63 -5.29 8.15 14.24
N ARG A 64 -4.13 8.12 13.55
CA ARG A 64 -3.29 9.29 13.27
C ARG A 64 -3.64 10.00 11.94
N GLY A 65 -4.70 9.60 11.25
CA GLY A 65 -5.09 10.18 9.97
C GLY A 65 -4.18 9.81 8.80
N GLU A 66 -3.32 8.82 8.94
CA GLU A 66 -2.36 8.38 7.92
C GLU A 66 -3.00 7.89 6.61
N HIS A 67 -4.28 7.58 6.62
CA HIS A 67 -5.03 7.08 5.48
C HIS A 67 -6.02 8.11 4.89
N GLY A 68 -5.96 9.35 5.37
CA GLY A 68 -6.89 10.41 4.99
C GLY A 68 -8.27 10.29 5.67
N PRO A 69 -9.21 11.17 5.33
CA PRO A 69 -10.56 11.15 5.91
C PRO A 69 -11.34 9.92 5.43
N GLY A 70 -12.12 9.32 6.30
CA GLY A 70 -12.96 8.18 5.98
C GLY A 70 -13.41 7.42 7.23
N GLU A 71 -14.38 6.53 7.05
CA GLU A 71 -14.84 5.67 8.11
C GLU A 71 -13.75 4.63 8.47
N ARG A 72 -13.37 4.57 9.75
CA ARG A 72 -12.28 3.71 10.26
C ARG A 72 -12.44 2.25 9.81
N ARG A 73 -13.63 1.66 9.98
CA ARG A 73 -13.90 0.27 9.60
C ARG A 73 -13.68 0.03 8.10
N LEU A 74 -14.10 0.98 7.28
CA LEU A 74 -13.93 0.88 5.83
C LEU A 74 -12.46 0.96 5.43
N ILE A 75 -11.70 1.88 6.01
CA ILE A 75 -10.25 1.99 5.77
C ILE A 75 -9.53 0.71 6.16
N VAL A 76 -9.85 0.15 7.33
CA VAL A 76 -9.26 -1.10 7.82
C VAL A 76 -9.57 -2.26 6.87
N SER A 77 -10.84 -2.46 6.50
CA SER A 77 -11.23 -3.55 5.58
C SER A 77 -10.55 -3.42 4.21
N GLN A 78 -10.40 -2.20 3.70
CA GLN A 78 -9.70 -1.93 2.44
C GLN A 78 -8.20 -2.26 2.54
N ARG A 79 -7.56 -1.94 3.68
CA ARG A 79 -6.14 -2.28 3.89
C ARG A 79 -5.93 -3.79 3.95
N LEU A 80 -6.83 -4.51 4.58
CA LEU A 80 -6.81 -5.98 4.58
C LEU A 80 -7.04 -6.57 3.19
N ALA A 81 -7.98 -6.02 2.42
CA ALA A 81 -8.26 -6.49 1.06
C ALA A 81 -7.13 -6.18 0.06
N SER A 82 -6.28 -5.18 0.34
CA SER A 82 -5.18 -4.73 -0.53
C SER A 82 -3.80 -4.98 0.05
N LEU A 83 -3.64 -6.04 0.81
CA LEU A 83 -2.37 -6.38 1.51
C LEU A 83 -1.17 -6.49 0.58
N ALA A 84 -1.34 -7.13 -0.57
CA ALA A 84 -0.29 -7.35 -1.57
C ALA A 84 -0.08 -6.14 -2.49
N ASP A 85 -0.94 -5.13 -2.42
CA ASP A 85 -0.84 -3.99 -3.33
C ASP A 85 0.30 -3.05 -2.94
N SER A 86 1.02 -2.60 -3.95
CA SER A 86 1.98 -1.50 -3.83
C SER A 86 1.25 -0.18 -4.05
N TYR A 87 1.55 0.83 -3.26
CA TYR A 87 0.90 2.14 -3.33
C TYR A 87 1.82 3.26 -2.87
N ALA A 88 1.46 4.49 -3.23
CA ALA A 88 2.06 5.68 -2.63
C ALA A 88 0.98 6.48 -1.91
N ARG A 89 1.34 7.12 -0.81
CA ARG A 89 0.44 7.99 -0.05
C ARG A 89 1.19 9.18 0.54
N ARG A 90 0.50 10.29 0.66
CA ARG A 90 0.99 11.44 1.43
C ARG A 90 0.52 11.32 2.87
N ARG A 91 1.44 11.50 3.78
CA ARG A 91 1.19 11.51 5.22
C ARG A 91 0.59 12.85 5.67
N PRO A 92 0.00 12.95 6.88
CA PRO A 92 -0.47 14.21 7.44
C PRO A 92 0.61 15.29 7.53
N ASP A 93 1.88 14.91 7.72
CA ASP A 93 3.04 15.81 7.75
C ASP A 93 3.53 16.25 6.34
N GLY A 94 2.79 15.90 5.28
CA GLY A 94 3.16 16.21 3.90
C GLY A 94 4.13 15.22 3.26
N THR A 95 4.79 14.36 4.01
CA THR A 95 5.76 13.39 3.48
C THR A 95 5.10 12.40 2.52
N LEU A 96 5.66 12.22 1.34
CA LEU A 96 5.24 11.18 0.40
C LEU A 96 5.97 9.88 0.71
N ILE A 97 5.22 8.81 0.97
CA ILE A 97 5.76 7.47 1.19
C ILE A 97 5.26 6.55 0.09
N ARG A 98 6.19 5.82 -0.52
CA ARG A 98 5.90 4.69 -1.41
C ARG A 98 5.99 3.41 -0.59
N VAL A 99 5.00 2.54 -0.74
CA VAL A 99 4.97 1.21 -0.12
C VAL A 99 4.93 0.17 -1.21
N ARG A 100 5.94 -0.69 -1.26
CA ARG A 100 5.96 -1.88 -2.11
C ARG A 100 5.66 -3.09 -1.24
N SER A 101 4.83 -4.00 -1.75
CA SER A 101 4.44 -5.22 -1.07
C SER A 101 4.81 -6.42 -1.93
N THR A 102 5.38 -7.44 -1.30
CA THR A 102 5.75 -8.71 -1.94
C THR A 102 5.21 -9.85 -1.09
N VAL A 103 4.43 -10.74 -1.71
CA VAL A 103 3.97 -11.98 -1.09
C VAL A 103 5.11 -12.99 -1.16
N MET A 104 5.41 -13.62 -0.04
CA MET A 104 6.46 -14.62 0.10
C MET A 104 5.91 -16.03 -0.15
N ALA A 105 6.79 -16.99 -0.44
CA ALA A 105 6.40 -18.37 -0.70
C ALA A 105 5.68 -19.06 0.47
N ASP A 106 5.94 -18.61 1.69
CA ASP A 106 5.28 -19.07 2.92
C ASP A 106 3.91 -18.40 3.19
N GLY A 107 3.40 -17.63 2.24
CA GLY A 107 2.16 -16.86 2.38
C GLY A 107 2.31 -15.56 3.17
N GLY A 108 3.48 -15.31 3.74
CA GLY A 108 3.79 -14.07 4.44
C GLY A 108 3.96 -12.88 3.49
N ILE A 109 4.10 -11.67 4.05
CA ILE A 109 4.21 -10.43 3.28
C ILE A 109 5.40 -9.62 3.78
N VAL A 110 6.23 -9.16 2.83
CA VAL A 110 7.23 -8.13 3.06
C VAL A 110 6.72 -6.80 2.51
N LYS A 111 6.83 -5.74 3.29
CA LYS A 111 6.55 -4.37 2.83
C LYS A 111 7.79 -3.50 3.00
N VAL A 112 8.08 -2.73 1.95
CA VAL A 112 9.18 -1.77 1.91
C VAL A 112 8.60 -0.36 1.80
N PHE A 113 9.00 0.50 2.73
CA PHE A 113 8.54 1.88 2.86
C PHE A 113 9.67 2.82 2.47
N THR A 114 9.55 3.46 1.32
CA THR A 114 10.53 4.43 0.82
C THR A 114 9.99 5.85 1.02
N LYS A 115 10.75 6.69 1.70
CA LYS A 115 10.46 8.12 1.78
C LYS A 115 10.87 8.78 0.45
N VAL A 116 9.91 9.39 -0.24
CA VAL A 116 10.17 10.09 -1.50
C VAL A 116 10.58 11.52 -1.19
N ALA A 117 11.83 11.89 -1.51
CA ALA A 117 12.31 13.25 -1.34
C ALA A 117 11.55 14.22 -2.26
N GLU A 118 11.14 15.37 -1.74
CA GLU A 118 10.61 16.46 -2.55
C GLU A 118 11.75 16.98 -3.44
N GLY A 119 11.57 16.89 -4.77
CA GLY A 119 12.53 17.42 -5.75
C GLY A 119 13.22 16.43 -6.68
N ARG A 120 13.06 15.14 -6.51
CA ARG A 120 13.54 14.11 -7.46
C ARG A 120 12.40 13.34 -8.10
N GLY A 121 11.53 14.02 -8.80
CA GLY A 121 10.39 13.35 -9.43
C GLY A 121 9.58 14.30 -10.30
N GLY A 122 10.26 15.12 -11.06
CA GLY A 122 9.68 15.60 -12.31
C GLY A 122 9.54 14.39 -13.23
N ASP A 123 8.35 14.10 -13.65
CA ASP A 123 7.96 13.33 -14.82
C ASP A 123 7.98 11.79 -14.84
N GLU A 124 8.41 11.06 -13.82
CA GLU A 124 8.50 9.61 -14.02
C GLU A 124 7.67 8.72 -13.08
N MET A 125 6.79 9.26 -12.24
CA MET A 125 5.82 8.40 -11.56
C MET A 125 4.59 9.15 -11.06
N ALA A 126 3.60 9.32 -11.93
CA ALA A 126 2.21 9.23 -11.49
C ALA A 126 2.09 7.96 -10.62
N PRO A 127 1.47 8.01 -9.42
CA PRO A 127 1.42 6.84 -8.54
C PRO A 127 0.87 5.66 -9.33
N ALA A 128 1.69 4.61 -9.51
CA ALA A 128 1.32 3.46 -10.30
C ALA A 128 -0.02 2.91 -9.78
N LEU A 129 -0.91 2.58 -10.69
CA LEU A 129 -2.15 1.90 -10.31
C LEU A 129 -1.77 0.56 -9.66
N SER A 130 -2.37 0.25 -8.51
CA SER A 130 -2.25 -1.08 -7.91
C SER A 130 -2.86 -2.13 -8.85
N GLY A 131 -2.55 -3.40 -8.65
CA GLY A 131 -3.15 -4.49 -9.42
C GLY A 131 -4.68 -4.44 -9.39
N ARG A 132 -5.27 -4.17 -8.22
CA ARG A 132 -6.73 -4.05 -8.06
C ARG A 132 -7.31 -2.81 -8.74
N GLU A 133 -6.64 -1.69 -8.66
CA GLU A 133 -7.04 -0.46 -9.36
C GLU A 133 -7.01 -0.65 -10.87
N ARG A 134 -5.95 -1.28 -11.40
CA ARG A 134 -5.83 -1.58 -12.82
C ARG A 134 -6.93 -2.51 -13.29
N GLU A 135 -7.23 -3.55 -12.52
CA GLU A 135 -8.26 -4.53 -12.83
C GLU A 135 -9.66 -3.91 -12.85
N VAL A 136 -10.01 -3.16 -11.81
CA VAL A 136 -11.30 -2.45 -11.75
C VAL A 136 -11.42 -1.44 -12.87
N LEU A 137 -10.34 -0.73 -13.18
CA LEU A 137 -10.30 0.23 -14.28
C LEU A 137 -10.45 -0.44 -15.64
N LEU A 138 -9.91 -1.64 -15.84
CA LEU A 138 -10.08 -2.43 -17.05
C LEU A 138 -11.55 -2.82 -17.27
N TRP A 139 -12.24 -3.31 -16.24
CA TRP A 139 -13.68 -3.61 -16.32
C TRP A 139 -14.49 -2.36 -16.59
N ALA A 140 -14.13 -1.23 -15.97
CA ALA A 140 -14.77 0.06 -16.22
C ALA A 140 -14.58 0.54 -17.66
N ALA A 141 -13.41 0.31 -18.26
CA ALA A 141 -13.12 0.62 -19.66
C ALA A 141 -13.90 -0.27 -20.63
N GLN A 142 -14.22 -1.49 -20.25
CA GLN A 142 -15.10 -2.40 -20.99
C GLN A 142 -16.59 -2.07 -20.81
N GLY A 143 -16.93 -0.96 -20.16
CA GLY A 143 -18.31 -0.51 -19.97
C GLY A 143 -19.03 -1.11 -18.77
N LYS A 144 -18.37 -1.95 -17.97
CA LYS A 144 -19.00 -2.56 -16.79
C LYS A 144 -19.33 -1.52 -15.71
N THR A 145 -20.48 -1.71 -15.08
CA THR A 145 -20.91 -0.95 -13.91
C THR A 145 -20.14 -1.40 -12.66
N ALA A 146 -20.24 -0.62 -11.57
CA ALA A 146 -19.67 -1.02 -10.29
C ALA A 146 -20.30 -2.32 -9.76
N TRP A 147 -21.61 -2.53 -9.99
CA TRP A 147 -22.34 -3.74 -9.59
C TRP A 147 -21.86 -4.97 -10.36
N GLU A 148 -21.75 -4.89 -11.70
CA GLU A 148 -21.25 -5.99 -12.53
C GLU A 148 -19.80 -6.34 -12.17
N THR A 149 -18.93 -5.32 -12.01
CA THR A 149 -17.55 -5.53 -11.61
C THR A 149 -17.46 -6.18 -10.23
N ALA A 150 -18.31 -5.75 -9.29
CA ALA A 150 -18.40 -6.33 -7.96
C ALA A 150 -18.78 -7.81 -7.98
N ALA A 151 -19.79 -8.17 -8.79
CA ALA A 151 -20.21 -9.55 -8.98
C ALA A 151 -19.11 -10.42 -9.60
N ILE A 152 -18.39 -9.91 -10.61
CA ILE A 152 -17.29 -10.63 -11.27
C ILE A 152 -16.13 -10.87 -10.30
N ARG A 153 -15.88 -9.92 -9.39
CA ARG A 153 -14.69 -9.94 -8.51
C ARG A 153 -14.96 -10.45 -7.09
N GLY A 154 -16.20 -10.74 -6.75
CA GLY A 154 -16.58 -11.18 -5.39
C GLY A 154 -16.33 -10.10 -4.33
N ILE A 155 -16.50 -8.82 -4.65
CA ILE A 155 -16.32 -7.69 -3.74
C ILE A 155 -17.58 -6.82 -3.72
N SER A 156 -17.66 -5.84 -2.82
CA SER A 156 -18.81 -4.93 -2.80
C SER A 156 -18.74 -3.86 -3.91
N PRO A 157 -19.89 -3.36 -4.43
CA PRO A 157 -19.90 -2.23 -5.37
C PRO A 157 -19.20 -1.00 -4.81
N LYS A 158 -19.34 -0.73 -3.51
CA LYS A 158 -18.65 0.36 -2.81
C LYS A 158 -17.12 0.22 -2.84
N THR A 159 -16.61 -1.01 -2.79
CA THR A 159 -15.18 -1.30 -2.95
C THR A 159 -14.70 -1.01 -4.37
N VAL A 160 -15.52 -1.33 -5.39
CA VAL A 160 -15.22 -1.00 -6.80
C VAL A 160 -15.16 0.52 -6.99
N GLU A 161 -16.16 1.25 -6.50
CA GLU A 161 -16.20 2.73 -6.56
C GLU A 161 -15.00 3.36 -5.87
N PHE A 162 -14.59 2.81 -4.73
CA PHE A 162 -13.38 3.24 -4.03
C PHE A 162 -12.12 3.09 -4.89
N HIS A 163 -11.93 1.93 -5.53
CA HIS A 163 -10.78 1.71 -6.42
C HIS A 163 -10.83 2.64 -7.64
N LEU A 164 -11.99 2.86 -8.24
CA LEU A 164 -12.15 3.82 -9.33
C LEU A 164 -11.84 5.26 -8.90
N GLY A 165 -12.30 5.67 -7.72
CA GLY A 165 -11.97 6.97 -7.14
C GLY A 165 -10.47 7.15 -6.90
N ASN A 166 -9.79 6.08 -6.45
CA ASN A 166 -8.33 6.08 -6.32
C ASN A 166 -7.63 6.22 -7.67
N CYS A 167 -8.11 5.51 -8.71
CA CYS A 167 -7.61 5.67 -10.07
C CYS A 167 -7.75 7.12 -10.54
N GLY A 168 -8.93 7.73 -10.35
CA GLY A 168 -9.19 9.12 -10.71
C GLY A 168 -8.20 10.07 -10.05
N ARG A 169 -8.01 9.98 -8.73
CA ARG A 169 -7.03 10.79 -8.01
C ARG A 169 -5.60 10.60 -8.52
N LYS A 170 -5.18 9.36 -8.77
CA LYS A 170 -3.85 9.03 -9.28
C LYS A 170 -3.60 9.51 -10.70
N LEU A 171 -4.65 9.57 -11.51
CA LEU A 171 -4.58 9.98 -12.91
C LEU A 171 -4.95 11.45 -13.14
N GLY A 172 -5.29 12.19 -12.08
CA GLY A 172 -5.70 13.59 -12.16
C GLY A 172 -7.07 13.79 -12.83
N ALA A 173 -7.99 12.83 -12.66
CA ALA A 173 -9.30 12.81 -13.28
C ALA A 173 -10.42 12.90 -12.23
N THR A 174 -11.50 13.59 -12.56
CA THR A 174 -12.65 13.83 -11.66
C THR A 174 -13.88 12.99 -12.00
N SER A 175 -13.91 12.33 -13.16
CA SER A 175 -15.00 11.45 -13.56
C SER A 175 -14.49 10.09 -14.06
N LYS A 176 -15.36 9.07 -14.05
CA LYS A 176 -15.06 7.72 -14.59
C LYS A 176 -14.54 7.79 -16.03
N ALA A 177 -15.19 8.57 -16.88
CA ALA A 177 -14.80 8.71 -18.28
C ALA A 177 -13.42 9.36 -18.43
N GLN A 178 -13.15 10.43 -17.67
CA GLN A 178 -11.83 11.08 -17.64
C GLN A 178 -10.75 10.14 -17.11
N THR A 179 -11.06 9.31 -16.10
CA THR A 179 -10.13 8.33 -15.54
C THR A 179 -9.72 7.29 -16.59
N ILE A 180 -10.70 6.76 -17.35
CA ILE A 180 -10.45 5.80 -18.43
C ILE A 180 -9.60 6.46 -19.53
N LEU A 181 -9.96 7.67 -19.96
CA LEU A 181 -9.22 8.39 -21.00
C LEU A 181 -7.78 8.70 -20.58
N ALA A 182 -7.58 9.16 -19.35
CA ALA A 182 -6.26 9.42 -18.79
C ALA A 182 -5.40 8.15 -18.71
N ALA A 183 -6.00 7.02 -18.35
CA ALA A 183 -5.32 5.73 -18.31
C ALA A 183 -4.94 5.23 -19.71
N ALA A 184 -5.83 5.38 -20.69
CA ALA A 184 -5.57 5.01 -22.08
C ALA A 184 -4.40 5.85 -22.67
N ARG A 185 -4.40 7.17 -22.45
CA ARG A 185 -3.32 8.07 -22.89
C ARG A 185 -1.96 7.70 -22.29
N LYS A 186 -1.95 7.12 -21.09
CA LYS A 186 -0.72 6.67 -20.39
C LYS A 186 -0.36 5.21 -20.71
N GLY A 187 -1.06 4.54 -21.65
CA GLY A 187 -0.80 3.15 -21.99
C GLY A 187 -1.08 2.14 -20.87
N LEU A 188 -1.91 2.52 -19.89
CA LEU A 188 -2.25 1.68 -18.74
C LEU A 188 -3.42 0.72 -19.02
N LEU A 189 -4.14 0.94 -20.14
CA LEU A 189 -5.21 0.09 -20.64
C LEU A 189 -4.81 -0.42 -22.03
N PRO A 190 -5.02 -1.73 -22.33
CA PRO A 190 -4.94 -2.21 -23.70
C PRO A 190 -6.11 -1.58 -24.48
N LEU A 191 -5.81 -0.90 -25.56
CA LEU A 191 -6.79 -0.45 -26.57
C LEU A 191 -7.06 -1.56 -27.54
#